data_598284d64b8714200ac81784a37b46e2
#
_entry.id   598284d64b8714200ac81784a37b46e2
#
_cell.length_a   1.000
_cell.length_b   1.000
_cell.length_c   1.000
_cell.angle_alpha   90.00
_cell.angle_beta   90.00
_cell.angle_gamma   90.00
#
_symmetry.space_group_name_H-M   'P 1'
#
loop_
_entity.id
_entity.type
_entity.pdbx_description
1 polymer ?
#
loop_
_entity_poly.entity_id
_entity_poly.type
_entity_poly.pdbx_seq_one_letter_code
_entity_poly.pdbx_strand_id
1 'polypeptide(L)'
;MTNSTLSTNSVAGIAATDVIDSAQLRQLISDDPLIRVLDVRTGGEFDSVHIPGSYNVPLDTLAEHASDLAELDHPVVLVCKSGTRADQAHGKLTGAGKQRLHLLDGGLDAWLASGGDVVRGSSETWAMDRQVRLVAGSISLVGILASLVAPKAKWLAGGVAAGLTFS
;
A
#
# COMPACT_ATOMS: atom_id res chain seq x y z
N MET A 1 13.87 28.86 -43.97
CA MET A 1 13.84 27.39 -44.01
C MET A 1 14.23 26.91 -42.61
N THR A 2 13.27 26.83 -41.73
CA THR A 2 13.47 26.43 -40.35
C THR A 2 12.97 25.00 -40.18
N ASN A 3 13.92 24.08 -40.03
CA ASN A 3 13.64 22.66 -39.89
C ASN A 3 13.26 22.41 -38.43
N SER A 4 11.97 22.23 -38.16
CA SER A 4 11.42 21.85 -36.87
C SER A 4 11.54 20.35 -36.75
N THR A 5 12.64 19.86 -36.13
CA THR A 5 12.78 18.47 -35.74
C THR A 5 11.83 18.19 -34.59
N LEU A 6 10.69 17.63 -34.91
CA LEU A 6 9.82 16.96 -33.93
C LEU A 6 10.60 15.77 -33.36
N SER A 7 11.04 15.92 -32.12
CA SER A 7 11.62 14.83 -31.35
C SER A 7 10.49 13.83 -31.00
N THR A 8 10.29 12.86 -31.88
CA THR A 8 9.53 11.65 -31.55
C THR A 8 10.38 10.85 -30.57
N ASN A 9 10.21 11.14 -29.29
CA ASN A 9 10.77 10.30 -28.22
C ASN A 9 9.95 9.01 -28.20
N SER A 10 10.38 8.06 -29.03
CA SER A 10 9.77 6.77 -29.21
C SER A 10 9.91 5.96 -27.91
N VAL A 11 8.80 5.41 -27.43
CA VAL A 11 8.68 4.47 -26.29
C VAL A 11 9.51 3.20 -26.47
N ALA A 12 10.26 3.07 -27.57
CA ALA A 12 11.06 1.90 -27.95
C ALA A 12 12.44 1.78 -27.24
N GLY A 13 12.75 2.64 -26.27
CA GLY A 13 14.09 2.73 -25.67
C GLY A 13 14.17 2.49 -24.17
N ILE A 14 13.09 1.99 -23.51
CA ILE A 14 13.16 1.70 -22.08
C ILE A 14 13.87 0.34 -21.91
N ALA A 15 15.04 0.34 -21.26
CA ALA A 15 15.82 -0.85 -21.00
C ALA A 15 15.02 -1.87 -20.17
N ALA A 16 15.50 -3.11 -20.10
CA ALA A 16 14.79 -4.23 -19.47
C ALA A 16 14.41 -3.98 -18.00
N THR A 17 15.10 -3.02 -17.35
CA THR A 17 14.80 -2.58 -15.97
C THR A 17 15.17 -1.11 -15.85
N ASP A 18 14.18 -0.25 -15.69
CA ASP A 18 14.39 1.18 -15.48
C ASP A 18 13.66 1.66 -14.23
N VAL A 19 14.34 2.53 -13.47
CA VAL A 19 13.70 3.35 -12.44
C VAL A 19 13.02 4.51 -13.16
N ILE A 20 11.73 4.66 -12.99
CA ILE A 20 10.91 5.69 -13.62
C ILE A 20 10.34 6.64 -12.59
N ASP A 21 10.23 7.91 -12.96
CA ASP A 21 9.59 8.90 -12.11
C ASP A 21 8.05 8.92 -12.29
N SER A 22 7.38 9.73 -11.47
CA SER A 22 5.91 9.83 -11.51
C SER A 22 5.37 10.42 -12.81
N ALA A 23 6.13 11.25 -13.51
CA ALA A 23 5.70 11.81 -14.80
C ALA A 23 5.79 10.76 -15.90
N GLN A 24 6.88 10.00 -15.92
CA GLN A 24 7.08 8.88 -16.81
C GLN A 24 6.01 7.79 -16.60
N LEU A 25 5.67 7.47 -15.35
CA LEU A 25 4.61 6.52 -15.06
C LEU A 25 3.25 6.99 -15.61
N ARG A 26 2.90 8.28 -15.42
CA ARG A 26 1.66 8.84 -16.00
C ARG A 26 1.62 8.69 -17.52
N GLN A 27 2.74 8.98 -18.16
CA GLN A 27 2.85 8.83 -19.61
C GLN A 27 2.70 7.38 -20.05
N LEU A 28 3.38 6.46 -19.37
CA LEU A 28 3.28 5.02 -19.66
C LEU A 28 1.85 4.49 -19.52
N ILE A 29 1.13 4.89 -18.45
CA ILE A 29 -0.28 4.51 -18.26
C ILE A 29 -1.16 5.06 -19.39
N SER A 30 -0.87 6.26 -19.88
CA SER A 30 -1.61 6.87 -20.99
C SER A 30 -1.32 6.23 -22.35
N ASP A 31 -0.07 5.84 -22.59
CA ASP A 31 0.40 5.39 -23.89
C ASP A 31 0.24 3.87 -24.09
N ASP A 32 0.29 3.09 -23.01
CA ASP A 32 0.19 1.62 -23.05
C ASP A 32 -0.92 1.11 -22.09
N PRO A 33 -2.10 0.75 -22.60
CA PRO A 33 -3.19 0.22 -21.79
C PRO A 33 -2.87 -1.18 -21.21
N LEU A 34 -1.81 -1.82 -21.66
CA LEU A 34 -1.39 -3.14 -21.20
C LEU A 34 -0.39 -3.08 -20.04
N ILE A 35 0.13 -1.89 -19.71
CA ILE A 35 1.02 -1.74 -18.57
C ILE A 35 0.30 -2.13 -17.27
N ARG A 36 1.00 -2.81 -16.39
CA ARG A 36 0.47 -3.22 -15.09
C ARG A 36 1.23 -2.53 -13.97
N VAL A 37 0.50 -1.81 -13.13
CA VAL A 37 1.05 -1.22 -11.90
C VAL A 37 0.80 -2.21 -10.77
N LEU A 38 1.86 -2.73 -10.15
CA LEU A 38 1.82 -3.72 -9.10
C LEU A 38 2.26 -3.10 -7.77
N ASP A 39 1.32 -2.94 -6.86
CA ASP A 39 1.58 -2.44 -5.52
C ASP A 39 1.94 -3.60 -4.58
N VAL A 40 3.18 -3.59 -4.08
CA VAL A 40 3.70 -4.65 -3.20
C VAL A 40 3.61 -4.31 -1.71
N ARG A 41 2.78 -3.35 -1.35
CA ARG A 41 2.44 -3.04 0.04
C ARG A 41 1.42 -4.04 0.59
N THR A 42 1.18 -3.95 1.89
CA THR A 42 0.11 -4.75 2.53
C THR A 42 -1.27 -4.37 2.00
N GLY A 43 -2.24 -5.30 2.07
CA GLY A 43 -3.62 -5.05 1.65
C GLY A 43 -4.23 -3.84 2.36
N GLY A 44 -4.00 -3.66 3.68
CA GLY A 44 -4.50 -2.51 4.42
C GLY A 44 -3.91 -1.17 3.98
N GLU A 45 -2.63 -1.13 3.57
CA GLU A 45 -2.02 0.07 2.99
C GLU A 45 -2.63 0.38 1.61
N PHE A 46 -2.84 -0.65 0.79
CA PHE A 46 -3.45 -0.54 -0.53
C PHE A 46 -4.90 -0.06 -0.44
N ASP A 47 -5.70 -0.67 0.43
CA ASP A 47 -7.10 -0.30 0.65
C ASP A 47 -7.24 1.14 1.14
N SER A 48 -6.27 1.65 1.90
CA SER A 48 -6.31 3.03 2.38
C SER A 48 -6.07 4.06 1.28
N VAL A 49 -5.10 3.80 0.40
CA VAL A 49 -4.76 4.66 -0.73
C VAL A 49 -3.91 3.90 -1.74
N HIS A 50 -4.26 3.97 -3.04
CA HIS A 50 -3.48 3.34 -4.12
C HIS A 50 -3.65 4.09 -5.45
N ILE A 51 -2.78 3.80 -6.42
CA ILE A 51 -2.86 4.34 -7.79
C ILE A 51 -4.05 3.69 -8.52
N PRO A 52 -4.92 4.46 -9.20
CA PRO A 52 -6.05 3.90 -9.94
C PRO A 52 -5.61 2.83 -10.94
N GLY A 53 -6.32 1.70 -10.94
CA GLY A 53 -6.02 0.57 -11.85
C GLY A 53 -4.79 -0.26 -11.46
N SER A 54 -4.16 -0.02 -10.31
CA SER A 54 -3.10 -0.87 -9.78
C SER A 54 -3.65 -2.14 -9.14
N TYR A 55 -2.83 -3.19 -9.13
CA TYR A 55 -3.10 -4.48 -8.51
C TYR A 55 -2.28 -4.61 -7.24
N ASN A 56 -2.85 -5.19 -6.19
CA ASN A 56 -2.09 -5.45 -4.96
C ASN A 56 -1.64 -6.91 -4.89
N VAL A 57 -0.33 -7.09 -4.79
CA VAL A 57 0.30 -8.38 -4.47
C VAL A 57 1.36 -8.12 -3.40
N PRO A 58 1.04 -8.31 -2.12
CA PRO A 58 1.97 -8.05 -1.03
C PRO A 58 3.31 -8.78 -1.19
N LEU A 59 4.41 -8.12 -0.78
CA LEU A 59 5.76 -8.65 -0.93
C LEU A 59 5.99 -10.01 -0.27
N ASP A 60 5.27 -10.31 0.80
CA ASP A 60 5.33 -11.58 1.54
C ASP A 60 4.71 -12.74 0.76
N THR A 61 3.62 -12.50 0.03
CA THR A 61 2.95 -13.49 -0.82
C THR A 61 3.42 -13.46 -2.28
N LEU A 62 4.25 -12.51 -2.67
CA LEU A 62 4.70 -12.33 -4.04
C LEU A 62 5.34 -13.59 -4.65
N ALA A 63 6.03 -14.37 -3.83
CA ALA A 63 6.70 -15.60 -4.30
C ALA A 63 5.70 -16.66 -4.80
N GLU A 64 4.50 -16.67 -4.25
CA GLU A 64 3.43 -17.60 -4.65
C GLU A 64 2.88 -17.29 -6.05
N HIS A 65 2.99 -16.02 -6.46
CA HIS A 65 2.49 -15.52 -7.75
C HIS A 65 3.62 -15.23 -8.77
N ALA A 66 4.88 -15.48 -8.38
CA ALA A 66 6.02 -15.07 -9.20
C ALA A 66 6.05 -15.76 -10.58
N SER A 67 5.64 -17.02 -10.67
CA SER A 67 5.57 -17.76 -11.92
C SER A 67 4.52 -17.15 -12.87
N ASP A 68 3.32 -16.90 -12.37
CA ASP A 68 2.22 -16.36 -13.17
C ASP A 68 2.56 -14.93 -13.64
N LEU A 69 3.20 -14.14 -12.77
CA LEU A 69 3.66 -12.79 -13.10
C LEU A 69 4.81 -12.81 -14.12
N ALA A 70 5.68 -13.84 -14.10
CA ALA A 70 6.77 -13.99 -15.05
C ALA A 70 6.26 -14.30 -16.47
N GLU A 71 5.15 -15.04 -16.58
CA GLU A 71 4.52 -15.40 -17.86
C GLU A 71 3.81 -14.21 -18.53
N LEU A 72 3.52 -13.13 -17.77
CA LEU A 72 2.92 -11.95 -18.37
C LEU A 72 3.88 -11.27 -19.35
N ASP A 73 3.50 -11.14 -20.59
CA ASP A 73 4.30 -10.49 -21.64
C ASP A 73 4.22 -8.95 -21.62
N HIS A 74 3.60 -8.37 -20.59
CA HIS A 74 3.40 -6.95 -20.45
C HIS A 74 4.40 -6.32 -19.47
N PRO A 75 4.75 -5.02 -19.66
CA PRO A 75 5.56 -4.29 -18.70
C PRO A 75 4.85 -4.20 -17.34
N VAL A 76 5.62 -4.35 -16.28
CA VAL A 76 5.13 -4.24 -14.91
C VAL A 76 5.89 -3.13 -14.19
N VAL A 77 5.18 -2.20 -13.59
CA VAL A 77 5.73 -1.16 -12.72
C VAL A 77 5.49 -1.53 -11.27
N LEU A 78 6.56 -1.71 -10.52
CA LEU A 78 6.51 -2.05 -9.10
C LEU A 78 6.40 -0.77 -8.27
N VAL A 79 5.44 -0.75 -7.36
CA VAL A 79 5.17 0.38 -6.47
C VAL A 79 5.15 -0.13 -5.02
N CYS A 80 5.80 0.61 -4.14
CA CYS A 80 5.58 0.48 -2.71
C CYS A 80 5.47 1.88 -2.08
N LYS A 81 5.68 2.02 -0.79
CA LYS A 81 5.59 3.34 -0.14
C LYS A 81 6.70 4.29 -0.61
N SER A 82 7.97 3.86 -0.55
CA SER A 82 9.16 4.69 -0.77
C SER A 82 10.25 4.06 -1.67
N GLY A 83 9.99 2.90 -2.29
CA GLY A 83 10.92 2.20 -3.18
C GLY A 83 11.50 0.89 -2.63
N THR A 84 11.89 0.82 -1.35
CA THR A 84 12.64 -0.31 -0.76
C THR A 84 11.98 -1.69 -0.94
N ARG A 85 10.66 -1.81 -0.74
CA ARG A 85 9.95 -3.08 -0.96
C ARG A 85 9.82 -3.42 -2.44
N ALA A 86 9.73 -2.40 -3.30
CA ALA A 86 9.70 -2.58 -4.75
C ALA A 86 11.04 -3.15 -5.27
N ASP A 87 12.19 -2.70 -4.72
CA ASP A 87 13.50 -3.28 -5.05
C ASP A 87 13.58 -4.77 -4.68
N GLN A 88 13.06 -5.15 -3.51
CA GLN A 88 13.04 -6.55 -3.11
C GLN A 88 12.12 -7.39 -4.01
N ALA A 89 10.96 -6.84 -4.38
CA ALA A 89 10.03 -7.46 -5.32
C ALA A 89 10.67 -7.64 -6.71
N HIS A 90 11.41 -6.62 -7.16
CA HIS A 90 12.15 -6.67 -8.41
C HIS A 90 13.14 -7.85 -8.45
N GLY A 91 13.95 -8.00 -7.39
CA GLY A 91 14.89 -9.13 -7.30
C GLY A 91 14.19 -10.50 -7.35
N LYS A 92 13.06 -10.65 -6.66
CA LYS A 92 12.27 -11.89 -6.68
C LYS A 92 11.70 -12.19 -8.06
N LEU A 93 11.09 -11.21 -8.73
CA LEU A 93 10.47 -11.40 -10.05
C LEU A 93 11.51 -11.59 -11.15
N THR A 94 12.65 -10.90 -11.11
CA THR A 94 13.75 -11.12 -12.02
C THR A 94 14.31 -12.54 -11.87
N GLY A 95 14.44 -13.02 -10.62
CA GLY A 95 14.85 -14.39 -10.34
C GLY A 95 13.86 -15.46 -10.86
N ALA A 96 12.57 -15.11 -10.96
CA ALA A 96 11.55 -15.95 -11.57
C ALA A 96 11.48 -15.83 -13.11
N GLY A 97 12.33 -15.01 -13.74
CA GLY A 97 12.39 -14.83 -15.19
C GLY A 97 11.56 -13.70 -15.76
N LYS A 98 10.91 -12.87 -14.91
CA LYS A 98 10.15 -11.72 -15.38
C LYS A 98 11.07 -10.71 -16.07
N GLN A 99 10.73 -10.39 -17.31
CA GLN A 99 11.34 -9.33 -18.11
C GLN A 99 10.50 -8.04 -18.00
N ARG A 100 11.08 -6.89 -18.40
CA ARG A 100 10.36 -5.60 -18.51
C ARG A 100 9.70 -5.17 -17.19
N LEU A 101 10.54 -5.09 -16.14
CA LEU A 101 10.19 -4.57 -14.84
C LEU A 101 10.66 -3.12 -14.70
N HIS A 102 9.82 -2.26 -14.18
CA HIS A 102 10.14 -0.88 -13.83
C HIS A 102 9.89 -0.65 -12.35
N LEU A 103 10.61 0.29 -11.76
CA LEU A 103 10.47 0.70 -10.37
C LEU A 103 10.01 2.15 -10.34
N LEU A 104 8.95 2.44 -9.59
CA LEU A 104 8.56 3.84 -9.36
C LEU A 104 9.48 4.47 -8.31
N ASP A 105 10.27 5.46 -8.74
CA ASP A 105 11.16 6.20 -7.86
C ASP A 105 10.39 6.92 -6.76
N GLY A 106 10.87 6.80 -5.51
CA GLY A 106 10.19 7.34 -4.34
C GLY A 106 8.80 6.74 -4.05
N GLY A 107 8.36 5.78 -4.85
CA GLY A 107 7.12 5.02 -4.65
C GLY A 107 5.85 5.89 -4.60
N LEU A 108 4.85 5.44 -3.83
CA LEU A 108 3.58 6.14 -3.70
C LEU A 108 3.75 7.53 -3.04
N ASP A 109 4.74 7.72 -2.17
CA ASP A 109 4.97 9.01 -1.52
C ASP A 109 5.37 10.08 -2.58
N ALA A 110 6.24 9.74 -3.54
CA ALA A 110 6.60 10.62 -4.64
C ALA A 110 5.45 10.82 -5.63
N TRP A 111 4.66 9.79 -5.91
CA TRP A 111 3.46 9.89 -6.73
C TRP A 111 2.47 10.91 -6.15
N LEU A 112 2.18 10.82 -4.83
CA LEU A 112 1.32 11.76 -4.12
C LEU A 112 1.87 13.18 -4.13
N ALA A 113 3.19 13.34 -3.88
CA ALA A 113 3.85 14.63 -3.89
C ALA A 113 3.80 15.30 -5.28
N SER A 114 3.81 14.52 -6.35
CA SER A 114 3.68 15.00 -7.73
C SER A 114 2.23 15.29 -8.15
N GLY A 115 1.25 15.15 -7.26
CA GLY A 115 -0.17 15.33 -7.56
C GLY A 115 -0.77 14.21 -8.40
N GLY A 116 -0.25 12.98 -8.29
CA GLY A 116 -0.81 11.81 -8.98
C GLY A 116 -2.17 11.42 -8.44
N ASP A 117 -3.05 10.96 -9.33
CA ASP A 117 -4.38 10.50 -8.96
C ASP A 117 -4.31 9.26 -8.08
N VAL A 118 -5.20 9.18 -7.09
CA VAL A 118 -5.29 8.04 -6.18
C VAL A 118 -6.74 7.68 -5.86
N VAL A 119 -6.98 6.40 -5.68
CA VAL A 119 -8.18 5.88 -5.03
C VAL A 119 -7.92 5.88 -3.52
N ARG A 120 -8.85 6.44 -2.75
CA ARG A 120 -8.81 6.40 -1.28
C ARG A 120 -9.96 5.54 -0.80
N GLY A 121 -9.63 4.51 -0.04
CA GLY A 121 -10.64 3.71 0.62
C GLY A 121 -11.29 4.49 1.77
N SER A 122 -12.57 4.24 2.02
CA SER A 122 -13.18 4.60 3.29
C SER A 122 -12.65 3.62 4.34
N SER A 123 -11.64 4.02 5.09
CA SER A 123 -11.08 3.16 6.15
C SER A 123 -12.04 3.08 7.34
N GLU A 124 -13.05 2.22 7.24
CA GLU A 124 -13.91 1.89 8.39
C GLU A 124 -13.09 1.25 9.55
N THR A 125 -11.95 0.64 9.25
CA THR A 125 -11.04 0.08 10.26
C THR A 125 -10.55 1.11 11.28
N TRP A 126 -10.34 2.37 10.88
CA TRP A 126 -9.95 3.45 11.81
C TRP A 126 -11.08 3.87 12.75
N ALA A 127 -12.33 3.77 12.30
CA ALA A 127 -13.48 4.07 13.14
C ALA A 127 -13.66 3.01 14.24
N MET A 128 -13.44 1.73 13.93
CA MET A 128 -13.57 0.63 14.90
C MET A 128 -12.53 0.70 16.01
N ASP A 129 -11.25 0.97 15.70
CA ASP A 129 -10.20 1.06 16.73
C ASP A 129 -10.43 2.26 17.68
N ARG A 130 -10.90 3.38 17.18
CA ARG A 130 -11.32 4.52 18.03
C ARG A 130 -12.53 4.22 18.88
N GLN A 131 -13.54 3.52 18.34
CA GLN A 131 -14.73 3.11 19.08
C GLN A 131 -14.39 2.13 20.21
N VAL A 132 -13.57 1.14 19.94
CA VAL A 132 -13.14 0.16 20.96
C VAL A 132 -12.36 0.86 22.08
N ARG A 133 -11.45 1.76 21.78
CA ARG A 133 -10.68 2.53 22.79
C ARG A 133 -11.57 3.49 23.59
N LEU A 134 -12.54 4.15 22.95
CA LEU A 134 -13.49 5.04 23.63
C LEU A 134 -14.42 4.26 24.56
N VAL A 135 -14.94 3.11 24.12
CA VAL A 135 -15.81 2.26 24.94
C VAL A 135 -15.04 1.70 26.15
N ALA A 136 -13.83 1.16 25.93
CA ALA A 136 -13.00 0.65 27.01
C ALA A 136 -12.61 1.75 28.03
N GLY A 137 -12.24 2.93 27.54
CA GLY A 137 -11.94 4.09 28.38
C GLY A 137 -13.13 4.59 29.18
N SER A 138 -14.33 4.60 28.58
CA SER A 138 -15.58 5.02 29.23
C SER A 138 -16.00 4.08 30.36
N ILE A 139 -15.91 2.78 30.14
CA ILE A 139 -16.21 1.76 31.17
C ILE A 139 -15.28 1.91 32.36
N SER A 140 -13.98 2.10 32.12
CA SER A 140 -12.99 2.33 33.17
C SER A 140 -13.27 3.60 33.97
N LEU A 141 -13.64 4.69 33.31
CA LEU A 141 -13.96 5.96 33.96
C LEU A 141 -15.23 5.86 34.83
N VAL A 142 -16.27 5.20 34.32
CA VAL A 142 -17.51 4.96 35.08
C VAL A 142 -17.25 4.08 36.30
N GLY A 143 -16.39 3.04 36.17
CA GLY A 143 -15.98 2.20 37.29
C GLY A 143 -15.25 2.96 38.39
N ILE A 144 -14.35 3.86 38.02
CA ILE A 144 -13.60 4.73 38.96
C ILE A 144 -14.56 5.72 39.65
N LEU A 145 -15.45 6.36 38.91
CA LEU A 145 -16.42 7.32 39.47
C LEU A 145 -17.41 6.60 40.41
N ALA A 146 -17.89 5.41 40.04
CA ALA A 146 -18.77 4.60 40.89
C ALA A 146 -18.08 4.18 42.20
N SER A 147 -16.76 3.93 42.19
CA SER A 147 -16.00 3.59 43.37
C SER A 147 -15.83 4.73 44.36
N LEU A 148 -15.92 5.98 43.91
CA LEU A 148 -15.86 7.18 44.75
C LEU A 148 -17.19 7.44 45.48
N VAL A 149 -18.32 7.03 44.88
CA VAL A 149 -19.67 7.28 45.44
C VAL A 149 -20.13 6.12 46.30
N ALA A 150 -19.68 4.89 46.04
CA ALA A 150 -20.07 3.70 46.76
C ALA A 150 -18.87 2.87 47.18
N PRO A 151 -18.32 3.00 48.42
CA PRO A 151 -17.12 2.33 48.87
C PRO A 151 -17.22 0.78 48.88
N LYS A 152 -18.44 0.24 48.77
CA LYS A 152 -18.70 -1.21 48.67
C LYS A 152 -18.55 -1.76 47.25
N ALA A 153 -18.48 -0.90 46.20
CA ALA A 153 -18.32 -1.33 44.81
C ALA A 153 -16.90 -1.76 44.44
N LYS A 154 -15.93 -1.57 45.32
CA LYS A 154 -14.50 -1.99 45.10
C LYS A 154 -14.34 -3.50 44.85
N TRP A 155 -15.24 -4.31 45.37
CA TRP A 155 -15.18 -5.75 45.18
C TRP A 155 -15.66 -6.23 43.81
N LEU A 156 -16.54 -5.48 43.16
CA LEU A 156 -17.02 -5.80 41.80
C LEU A 156 -15.95 -5.50 40.73
N ALA A 157 -15.19 -4.42 40.88
CA ALA A 157 -14.11 -4.07 39.94
C ALA A 157 -12.95 -5.08 39.98
N GLY A 158 -12.64 -5.66 41.16
CA GLY A 158 -11.61 -6.68 41.31
C GLY A 158 -11.97 -8.02 40.63
N GLY A 159 -13.25 -8.39 40.59
CA GLY A 159 -13.74 -9.62 39.97
C GLY A 159 -13.60 -9.64 38.46
N VAL A 160 -13.84 -8.50 37.81
CA VAL A 160 -13.73 -8.37 36.33
C VAL A 160 -12.26 -8.38 35.89
N ALA A 161 -11.38 -7.75 36.64
CA ALA A 161 -9.94 -7.72 36.32
C ALA A 161 -9.31 -9.13 36.47
N ALA A 162 -9.73 -9.92 37.43
CA ALA A 162 -9.23 -11.28 37.60
C ALA A 162 -9.71 -12.27 36.53
N GLY A 163 -10.92 -12.05 35.96
CA GLY A 163 -11.47 -12.88 34.88
C GLY A 163 -10.77 -12.70 33.51
N LEU A 164 -10.19 -11.53 33.25
CA LEU A 164 -9.51 -11.23 31.98
C LEU A 164 -8.03 -11.71 31.94
N THR A 165 -7.47 -12.13 33.10
CA THR A 165 -6.08 -12.59 33.17
C THR A 165 -5.96 -14.12 33.02
N PHE A 166 -7.08 -14.85 32.96
CA PHE A 166 -7.14 -16.31 32.90
C PHE A 166 -7.80 -16.88 31.63
N SER A 167 -7.87 -16.10 30.54
CA SER A 167 -8.44 -16.60 29.28
C SER A 167 -7.43 -16.54 28.14
#